data_6adc3fad13e16b786ae16397b088e94a
#
_entry.id   6adc3fad13e16b786ae16397b088e94a
#
_cell.length_a   1.000
_cell.length_b   1.000
_cell.length_c   1.000
_cell.angle_alpha   90.00
_cell.angle_beta   90.00
_cell.angle_gamma   90.00
#
_symmetry.space_group_name_H-M   'P 1'
#
loop_
_entity.id
_entity.type
_entity.pdbx_description
1 polymer ?
#
loop_
_entity_poly.entity_id
_entity_poly.type
_entity_poly.pdbx_seq_one_letter_code
_entity_poly.pdbx_strand_id
1 'polypeptide(L)'
;MCGRFSLTTEEQQLNEFFRLAGGTEPYVPRYNGAPTQNLAVITAMEPHRIQYFRWGLVPFWSKEFPRSTPVINARAESLNEKPMFRQAFRKRRCLIPADGFYEWTRSEKKQPFRFVMTGETPFAMAGLWDEWSHEPGKHIYSFAIITTSPNKLMEPIHNRMPVILLKENYDEWLSGDNEYNLSEMLRPFPDNGMKVYKVSDRVNSVNSDGPELIRPLVNQDLFSNE
;
A
#
# COMPACT_ATOMS: atom_id res chain seq x y z
N MET A 1 4.53 10.92 0.05
CA MET A 1 4.21 9.75 0.92
C MET A 1 3.13 8.97 0.22
N CYS A 2 3.28 7.63 0.15
CA CYS A 2 2.31 6.77 -0.55
C CYS A 2 0.89 7.02 -0.01
N GLY A 3 0.08 7.68 -0.80
CA GLY A 3 -1.30 8.06 -0.45
C GLY A 3 -2.33 7.54 -1.45
N ARG A 4 -1.89 6.71 -2.40
CA ARG A 4 -2.76 6.14 -3.43
C ARG A 4 -2.13 4.90 -4.04
N PHE A 5 -2.90 3.83 -4.23
CA PHE A 5 -2.43 2.62 -4.91
C PHE A 5 -3.56 1.93 -5.68
N SER A 6 -3.21 0.99 -6.52
CA SER A 6 -4.13 0.16 -7.29
C SER A 6 -3.96 -1.31 -6.96
N LEU A 7 -5.06 -2.06 -7.05
CA LEU A 7 -5.10 -3.51 -7.05
C LEU A 7 -6.16 -3.91 -8.07
N THR A 8 -5.74 -4.16 -9.30
CA THR A 8 -6.62 -4.44 -10.45
C THR A 8 -6.38 -5.81 -11.04
N THR A 9 -5.37 -6.52 -10.54
CA THR A 9 -5.04 -7.89 -10.89
C THR A 9 -6.26 -8.79 -10.68
N GLU A 10 -6.55 -9.67 -11.63
CA GLU A 10 -7.68 -10.59 -11.55
C GLU A 10 -7.59 -11.51 -10.33
N GLU A 11 -8.75 -11.89 -9.78
CA GLU A 11 -8.86 -12.66 -8.53
C GLU A 11 -8.09 -13.98 -8.59
N GLN A 12 -8.20 -14.70 -9.70
CA GLN A 12 -7.48 -15.97 -9.86
C GLN A 12 -5.96 -15.76 -9.77
N GLN A 13 -5.43 -14.75 -10.43
CA GLN A 13 -4.01 -14.43 -10.40
C GLN A 13 -3.56 -13.98 -9.00
N LEU A 14 -4.39 -13.23 -8.27
CA LEU A 14 -4.12 -12.85 -6.88
C LEU A 14 -4.07 -14.08 -5.99
N ASN A 15 -5.05 -14.99 -6.13
CA ASN A 15 -5.12 -16.23 -5.37
C ASN A 15 -3.87 -17.10 -5.58
N GLU A 16 -3.42 -17.25 -6.81
CA GLU A 16 -2.19 -17.98 -7.15
C GLU A 16 -0.94 -17.27 -6.60
N PHE A 17 -0.86 -15.94 -6.76
CA PHE A 17 0.30 -15.18 -6.33
C PHE A 17 0.49 -15.18 -4.83
N PHE A 18 -0.57 -14.92 -4.05
CA PHE A 18 -0.56 -14.83 -2.60
C PHE A 18 -0.94 -16.14 -1.89
N ARG A 19 -1.16 -17.24 -2.62
CA ARG A 19 -1.59 -18.55 -2.09
C ARG A 19 -2.90 -18.45 -1.28
N LEU A 20 -3.87 -17.72 -1.81
CA LEU A 20 -5.16 -17.53 -1.16
C LEU A 20 -6.08 -18.72 -1.45
N ALA A 21 -6.93 -19.06 -0.47
CA ALA A 21 -7.93 -20.13 -0.59
C ALA A 21 -9.22 -19.69 -1.31
N GLY A 22 -9.23 -18.47 -1.86
CA GLY A 22 -10.45 -17.82 -2.33
C GLY A 22 -11.21 -17.12 -1.20
N GLY A 23 -12.01 -16.13 -1.54
CA GLY A 23 -12.78 -15.34 -0.57
C GLY A 23 -14.23 -15.73 -0.47
N THR A 24 -14.85 -15.46 0.69
CA THR A 24 -16.31 -15.49 0.86
C THR A 24 -16.95 -14.20 0.36
N GLU A 25 -16.17 -13.12 0.27
CA GLU A 25 -16.59 -11.84 -0.28
C GLU A 25 -16.04 -11.66 -1.70
N PRO A 26 -16.83 -11.14 -2.64
CA PRO A 26 -16.36 -10.91 -4.00
C PRO A 26 -15.23 -9.89 -4.01
N TYR A 27 -14.14 -10.24 -4.68
CA TYR A 27 -13.06 -9.31 -4.95
C TYR A 27 -13.51 -8.23 -5.93
N VAL A 28 -13.28 -6.97 -5.58
CA VAL A 28 -13.58 -5.83 -6.44
C VAL A 28 -12.27 -5.09 -6.77
N PRO A 29 -11.86 -5.06 -8.05
CA PRO A 29 -10.67 -4.31 -8.46
C PRO A 29 -10.75 -2.84 -8.03
N ARG A 30 -9.61 -2.29 -7.61
CA ARG A 30 -9.45 -0.88 -7.24
C ARG A 30 -8.33 -0.24 -8.05
N TYR A 31 -8.72 0.71 -8.88
CA TYR A 31 -7.78 1.48 -9.69
C TYR A 31 -7.19 2.66 -8.93
N ASN A 32 -7.85 3.10 -7.87
CA ASN A 32 -7.53 4.32 -7.15
C ASN A 32 -7.83 4.22 -5.64
N GLY A 33 -7.29 3.20 -4.98
CA GLY A 33 -7.42 3.02 -3.54
C GLY A 33 -6.88 4.24 -2.78
N ALA A 34 -7.71 4.85 -1.93
CA ALA A 34 -7.45 6.09 -1.24
C ALA A 34 -7.61 5.96 0.29
N PRO A 35 -6.98 6.84 1.07
CA PRO A 35 -7.18 6.90 2.52
C PRO A 35 -8.65 6.93 2.92
N THR A 36 -8.96 6.32 4.04
CA THR A 36 -10.28 6.14 4.65
C THR A 36 -11.19 5.09 3.98
N GLN A 37 -10.81 4.55 2.85
CA GLN A 37 -11.49 3.40 2.23
C GLN A 37 -11.10 2.08 2.91
N ASN A 38 -11.98 1.08 2.84
CA ASN A 38 -11.66 -0.30 3.18
C ASN A 38 -10.98 -0.94 1.98
N LEU A 39 -9.75 -1.38 2.18
CA LEU A 39 -8.89 -1.93 1.12
C LEU A 39 -8.33 -3.30 1.56
N ALA A 40 -7.92 -4.09 0.57
CA ALA A 40 -7.44 -5.45 0.76
C ALA A 40 -6.16 -5.49 1.62
N VAL A 41 -6.15 -6.37 2.60
CA VAL A 41 -4.99 -6.74 3.42
C VAL A 41 -4.96 -8.25 3.64
N ILE A 42 -3.79 -8.79 3.95
CA ILE A 42 -3.59 -10.18 4.38
C ILE A 42 -2.85 -10.12 5.72
N THR A 43 -3.36 -10.81 6.73
CA THR A 43 -2.77 -10.82 8.08
C THR A 43 -2.40 -12.24 8.52
N ALA A 44 -1.60 -12.36 9.58
CA ALA A 44 -1.29 -13.66 10.17
C ALA A 44 -2.52 -14.38 10.76
N MET A 45 -3.61 -13.66 11.04
CA MET A 45 -4.85 -14.27 11.52
C MET A 45 -5.54 -15.10 10.42
N GLU A 46 -5.48 -14.62 9.18
CA GLU A 46 -6.03 -15.29 8.01
C GLU A 46 -5.05 -15.17 6.83
N PRO A 47 -3.92 -15.90 6.84
CA PRO A 47 -2.85 -15.72 5.87
C PRO A 47 -3.21 -16.16 4.45
N HIS A 48 -4.33 -16.88 4.31
CA HIS A 48 -4.82 -17.38 3.02
C HIS A 48 -6.11 -16.70 2.56
N ARG A 49 -6.45 -15.53 3.11
CA ARG A 49 -7.65 -14.77 2.75
C ARG A 49 -7.38 -13.27 2.68
N ILE A 50 -8.05 -12.61 1.76
CA ILE A 50 -8.14 -11.16 1.74
C ILE A 50 -9.15 -10.74 2.81
N GLN A 51 -8.73 -9.77 3.63
CA GLN A 51 -9.55 -9.04 4.58
C GLN A 51 -9.64 -7.59 4.12
N TYR A 52 -10.68 -6.86 4.50
CA TYR A 52 -10.83 -5.46 4.12
C TYR A 52 -10.75 -4.56 5.35
N PHE A 53 -9.64 -3.81 5.47
CA PHE A 53 -9.39 -2.90 6.58
C PHE A 53 -9.38 -1.45 6.11
N ARG A 54 -9.75 -0.55 7.00
CA ARG A 54 -9.74 0.88 6.76
C ARG A 54 -8.31 1.41 6.65
N TRP A 55 -7.98 2.08 5.54
CA TRP A 55 -6.69 2.75 5.42
C TRP A 55 -6.65 4.05 6.23
N GLY A 56 -5.93 4.03 7.32
CA GLY A 56 -5.81 5.11 8.30
C GLY A 56 -5.85 4.51 9.70
N LEU A 57 -4.66 4.15 10.21
CA LEU A 57 -4.48 3.42 11.46
C LEU A 57 -5.10 4.15 12.64
N VAL A 58 -5.93 3.45 13.38
CA VAL A 58 -6.49 3.85 14.67
C VAL A 58 -5.90 2.92 15.73
N PRO A 59 -5.04 3.40 16.63
CA PRO A 59 -4.47 2.55 17.66
C PRO A 59 -5.55 2.01 18.61
N PHE A 60 -5.41 0.76 19.06
CA PHE A 60 -6.37 0.11 19.96
C PHE A 60 -6.65 0.90 21.26
N TRP A 61 -5.68 1.65 21.73
CA TRP A 61 -5.76 2.46 22.95
C TRP A 61 -6.36 3.86 22.73
N SER A 62 -6.73 4.23 21.51
CA SER A 62 -7.34 5.54 21.22
C SER A 62 -8.66 5.68 21.96
N LYS A 63 -8.84 6.77 22.71
CA LYS A 63 -10.07 7.03 23.46
C LYS A 63 -11.25 7.36 22.56
N GLU A 64 -10.96 7.97 21.39
CA GLU A 64 -11.97 8.38 20.43
C GLU A 64 -11.52 8.00 19.01
N PHE A 65 -12.49 7.85 18.11
CA PHE A 65 -12.19 7.73 16.69
C PHE A 65 -11.58 9.04 16.19
N PRO A 66 -10.39 9.00 15.54
CA PRO A 66 -9.72 10.22 15.11
C PRO A 66 -10.56 11.00 14.10
N ARG A 67 -10.90 12.24 14.44
CA ARG A 67 -11.59 13.19 13.54
C ARG A 67 -10.61 13.97 12.66
N SER A 68 -9.31 13.89 12.98
CA SER A 68 -8.21 14.54 12.26
C SER A 68 -7.73 13.73 11.06
N THR A 69 -6.66 14.20 10.42
CA THR A 69 -5.99 13.53 9.29
C THR A 69 -5.62 12.09 9.65
N PRO A 70 -6.05 11.09 8.86
CA PRO A 70 -5.78 9.68 9.14
C PRO A 70 -4.28 9.38 9.08
N VAL A 71 -3.83 8.48 9.94
CA VAL A 71 -2.43 7.99 9.95
C VAL A 71 -2.29 6.91 8.88
N ILE A 72 -2.03 7.32 7.66
CA ILE A 72 -1.97 6.43 6.50
C ILE A 72 -0.60 5.79 6.28
N ASN A 73 0.45 6.35 6.87
CA ASN A 73 1.82 5.86 6.72
C ASN A 73 2.57 5.81 8.05
N ALA A 74 3.41 4.80 8.20
CA ALA A 74 4.37 4.64 9.28
C ALA A 74 5.80 4.66 8.72
N ARG A 75 6.70 5.47 9.28
CA ARG A 75 8.09 5.51 8.82
C ARG A 75 8.87 4.33 9.41
N ALA A 76 9.57 3.57 8.58
CA ALA A 76 10.39 2.43 8.98
C ALA A 76 11.34 2.77 10.12
N GLU A 77 11.99 3.91 10.04
CA GLU A 77 13.02 4.38 10.98
C GLU A 77 12.49 4.62 12.41
N SER A 78 11.18 4.79 12.57
CA SER A 78 10.58 5.15 13.86
C SER A 78 9.53 4.15 14.37
N LEU A 79 9.47 2.94 13.81
CA LEU A 79 8.47 1.93 14.18
C LEU A 79 8.62 1.47 15.64
N ASN A 80 9.86 1.25 16.08
CA ASN A 80 10.16 0.82 17.45
C ASN A 80 10.07 1.96 18.47
N GLU A 81 10.21 3.21 18.03
CA GLU A 81 10.26 4.37 18.93
C GLU A 81 8.85 4.88 19.26
N LYS A 82 7.98 4.97 18.22
CA LYS A 82 6.66 5.58 18.37
C LYS A 82 5.67 4.62 19.01
N PRO A 83 5.05 4.99 20.15
CA PRO A 83 4.05 4.15 20.83
C PRO A 83 2.91 3.68 19.92
N MET A 84 2.53 4.52 18.97
CA MET A 84 1.47 4.24 17.98
C MET A 84 1.78 3.03 17.10
N PHE A 85 3.06 2.79 16.78
CA PHE A 85 3.46 1.74 15.83
C PHE A 85 4.15 0.54 16.50
N ARG A 86 4.81 0.76 17.64
CA ARG A 86 5.67 -0.24 18.27
C ARG A 86 4.97 -1.57 18.54
N GLN A 87 3.75 -1.54 19.09
CA GLN A 87 3.02 -2.78 19.37
C GLN A 87 2.51 -3.44 18.07
N ALA A 88 2.03 -2.65 17.14
CA ALA A 88 1.58 -3.16 15.83
C ALA A 88 2.75 -3.76 15.04
N PHE A 89 3.93 -3.15 15.06
CA PHE A 89 5.13 -3.70 14.42
C PHE A 89 5.54 -5.06 14.99
N ARG A 90 5.39 -5.24 16.30
CA ARG A 90 5.72 -6.53 16.94
C ARG A 90 4.70 -7.63 16.70
N LYS A 91 3.40 -7.30 16.61
CA LYS A 91 2.32 -8.30 16.70
C LYS A 91 1.26 -8.22 15.61
N ARG A 92 1.16 -7.12 14.88
CA ARG A 92 0.05 -6.84 13.95
C ARG A 92 0.57 -6.28 12.63
N ARG A 93 1.38 -7.08 11.95
CA ARG A 93 1.86 -6.78 10.60
C ARG A 93 0.88 -7.34 9.58
N CYS A 94 0.81 -6.72 8.42
CA CYS A 94 0.01 -7.19 7.31
C CYS A 94 0.75 -7.01 5.99
N LEU A 95 0.34 -7.77 5.00
CA LEU A 95 0.63 -7.51 3.60
C LEU A 95 -0.50 -6.65 3.03
N ILE A 96 -0.15 -5.66 2.24
CA ILE A 96 -1.10 -4.85 1.49
C ILE A 96 -0.89 -5.17 0.01
N PRO A 97 -1.73 -6.04 -0.59
CA PRO A 97 -1.65 -6.37 -1.99
C PRO A 97 -1.84 -5.14 -2.87
N ALA A 98 -1.01 -5.01 -3.89
CA ALA A 98 -1.08 -3.94 -4.89
C ALA A 98 -0.51 -4.44 -6.23
N ASP A 99 -0.87 -3.77 -7.32
CA ASP A 99 -0.25 -3.93 -8.64
C ASP A 99 0.36 -2.63 -9.14
N GLY A 100 0.19 -1.55 -8.41
CA GLY A 100 0.82 -0.27 -8.64
C GLY A 100 0.50 0.73 -7.55
N PHE A 101 1.35 1.74 -7.39
CA PHE A 101 1.07 2.87 -6.51
C PHE A 101 1.39 4.18 -7.22
N TYR A 102 0.81 5.27 -6.70
CA TYR A 102 0.93 6.57 -7.32
C TYR A 102 1.71 7.53 -6.42
N GLU A 103 2.52 8.37 -7.06
CA GLU A 103 3.17 9.52 -6.45
C GLU A 103 3.20 10.70 -7.40
N TRP A 104 3.32 11.89 -6.84
CA TRP A 104 3.25 13.15 -7.55
C TRP A 104 4.57 13.88 -7.46
N THR A 105 4.95 14.53 -8.56
CA THR A 105 6.08 15.46 -8.53
C THR A 105 5.84 16.58 -7.53
N ARG A 106 6.93 17.13 -7.00
CA ARG A 106 6.91 18.28 -6.08
C ARG A 106 6.80 19.61 -6.79
N SER A 107 6.79 19.62 -8.13
CA SER A 107 6.61 20.82 -8.94
C SER A 107 5.22 21.44 -8.77
N GLU A 108 5.03 22.69 -9.21
CA GLU A 108 3.73 23.37 -9.17
C GLU A 108 2.64 22.58 -9.90
N LYS A 109 2.94 22.00 -11.05
CA LYS A 109 2.09 21.01 -11.71
C LYS A 109 2.39 19.64 -11.14
N LYS A 110 1.64 19.23 -10.14
CA LYS A 110 1.74 17.91 -9.49
C LYS A 110 1.40 16.78 -10.47
N GLN A 111 2.32 16.44 -11.37
CA GLN A 111 2.15 15.36 -12.33
C GLN A 111 2.13 14.02 -11.58
N PRO A 112 1.06 13.21 -11.69
CA PRO A 112 1.02 11.87 -11.14
C PRO A 112 1.83 10.88 -11.99
N PHE A 113 2.50 9.98 -11.29
CA PHE A 113 3.23 8.84 -11.83
C PHE A 113 2.73 7.56 -11.19
N ARG A 114 2.65 6.50 -11.96
CA ARG A 114 2.36 5.15 -11.47
C ARG A 114 3.63 4.31 -11.50
N PHE A 115 3.90 3.64 -10.37
CA PHE A 115 5.00 2.70 -10.17
C PHE A 115 4.44 1.29 -10.17
N VAL A 116 5.07 0.38 -10.93
CA VAL A 116 4.66 -1.02 -11.09
C VAL A 116 5.89 -1.93 -11.11
N MET A 117 5.71 -3.23 -10.90
CA MET A 117 6.79 -4.20 -11.12
C MET A 117 7.13 -4.33 -12.61
N THR A 118 8.40 -4.60 -12.92
CA THR A 118 8.89 -4.79 -14.31
C THR A 118 8.13 -5.90 -15.04
N GLY A 119 7.75 -6.98 -14.31
CA GLY A 119 6.95 -8.09 -14.84
C GLY A 119 5.43 -7.86 -14.80
N GLU A 120 4.97 -6.67 -14.43
CA GLU A 120 3.53 -6.35 -14.27
C GLU A 120 2.79 -7.31 -13.32
N THR A 121 3.54 -7.93 -12.41
CA THR A 121 3.00 -8.82 -11.39
C THR A 121 2.51 -8.03 -10.18
N PRO A 122 1.53 -8.55 -9.41
CA PRO A 122 1.19 -7.97 -8.12
C PRO A 122 2.37 -8.08 -7.15
N PHE A 123 2.32 -7.29 -6.09
CA PHE A 123 3.30 -7.27 -5.00
C PHE A 123 2.62 -6.95 -3.68
N ALA A 124 3.32 -7.11 -2.57
CA ALA A 124 2.84 -6.66 -1.27
C ALA A 124 3.66 -5.49 -0.74
N MET A 125 2.97 -4.45 -0.29
CA MET A 125 3.55 -3.44 0.58
C MET A 125 3.48 -3.91 2.03
N ALA A 126 4.53 -3.63 2.81
CA ALA A 126 4.53 -3.88 4.25
C ALA A 126 3.58 -2.93 4.96
N GLY A 127 2.75 -3.46 5.84
CA GLY A 127 1.81 -2.69 6.63
C GLY A 127 1.77 -3.06 8.09
N LEU A 128 1.19 -2.16 8.86
CA LEU A 128 0.79 -2.38 10.25
C LEU A 128 -0.71 -2.23 10.34
N TRP A 129 -1.35 -3.05 11.16
CA TRP A 129 -2.77 -2.93 11.42
C TRP A 129 -3.06 -2.87 12.91
N ASP A 130 -4.25 -2.39 13.24
CA ASP A 130 -4.75 -2.40 14.61
C ASP A 130 -6.27 -2.57 14.63
N GLU A 131 -6.76 -3.05 15.75
CA GLU A 131 -8.17 -3.23 16.04
C GLU A 131 -8.57 -2.23 17.12
N TRP A 132 -9.45 -1.30 16.76
CA TRP A 132 -10.01 -0.33 17.70
C TRP A 132 -11.46 -0.67 18.01
N SER A 133 -11.80 -0.67 19.29
CA SER A 133 -13.16 -0.89 19.77
C SER A 133 -13.48 0.12 20.88
N HIS A 134 -14.61 0.80 20.79
CA HIS A 134 -15.11 1.73 21.81
C HIS A 134 -16.43 1.28 22.40
N GLU A 135 -17.10 0.32 21.75
CA GLU A 135 -18.35 -0.30 22.20
C GLU A 135 -18.24 -1.82 22.06
N PRO A 136 -18.84 -2.61 22.99
CA PRO A 136 -18.85 -4.06 22.85
C PRO A 136 -19.40 -4.52 21.49
N GLY A 137 -18.63 -5.35 20.78
CA GLY A 137 -19.03 -5.90 19.49
C GLY A 137 -18.87 -4.97 18.29
N LYS A 138 -18.41 -3.72 18.48
CA LYS A 138 -18.08 -2.81 17.39
C LYS A 138 -16.57 -2.65 17.24
N HIS A 139 -16.02 -3.30 16.22
CA HIS A 139 -14.59 -3.31 15.93
C HIS A 139 -14.31 -2.59 14.61
N ILE A 140 -13.29 -1.75 14.60
CA ILE A 140 -12.75 -1.14 13.39
C ILE A 140 -11.32 -1.63 13.21
N TYR A 141 -11.13 -2.42 12.16
CA TYR A 141 -9.81 -2.83 11.71
C TYR A 141 -9.25 -1.77 10.78
N SER A 142 -8.04 -1.34 11.06
CA SER A 142 -7.41 -0.25 10.31
C SER A 142 -5.94 -0.52 10.10
N PHE A 143 -5.36 0.06 9.03
CA PHE A 143 -3.96 -0.16 8.67
C PHE A 143 -3.24 1.11 8.25
N ALA A 144 -1.91 1.06 8.30
CA ALA A 144 -1.00 2.04 7.73
C ALA A 144 0.07 1.34 6.89
N ILE A 145 0.48 1.96 5.78
CA ILE A 145 1.58 1.49 4.93
C ILE A 145 2.91 1.90 5.56
N ILE A 146 3.87 0.99 5.64
CA ILE A 146 5.23 1.33 6.06
C ILE A 146 5.96 1.97 4.87
N THR A 147 6.66 3.06 5.14
CA THR A 147 7.44 3.78 4.14
C THR A 147 8.91 3.87 4.54
N THR A 148 9.79 3.84 3.54
CA THR A 148 11.25 3.94 3.68
C THR A 148 11.82 5.04 2.77
N SER A 149 13.14 5.21 2.75
CA SER A 149 13.81 6.08 1.78
C SER A 149 13.52 5.66 0.33
N PRO A 150 13.59 6.58 -0.63
CA PRO A 150 13.34 6.25 -2.03
C PRO A 150 14.49 5.43 -2.63
N ASN A 151 14.18 4.61 -3.63
CA ASN A 151 15.19 4.10 -4.56
C ASN A 151 15.49 5.16 -5.65
N LYS A 152 16.44 4.87 -6.54
CA LYS A 152 16.85 5.81 -7.62
C LYS A 152 15.72 6.17 -8.59
N LEU A 153 14.75 5.26 -8.78
CA LEU A 153 13.61 5.50 -9.66
C LEU A 153 12.59 6.47 -9.02
N MET A 154 12.42 6.39 -7.70
CA MET A 154 11.48 7.21 -6.94
C MET A 154 12.06 8.58 -6.57
N GLU A 155 13.34 8.69 -6.29
CA GLU A 155 14.01 9.88 -5.76
C GLU A 155 13.69 11.17 -6.51
N PRO A 156 13.65 11.21 -7.87
CA PRO A 156 13.29 12.42 -8.61
C PRO A 156 11.85 12.88 -8.40
N ILE A 157 10.96 11.98 -7.98
CA ILE A 157 9.51 12.24 -7.84
C ILE A 157 9.17 12.54 -6.38
N HIS A 158 9.60 11.65 -5.46
CA HIS A 158 9.30 11.80 -4.05
C HIS A 158 10.43 11.25 -3.16
N ASN A 159 10.61 11.80 -1.94
CA ASN A 159 11.67 11.41 -0.99
C ASN A 159 11.32 10.21 -0.10
N ARG A 160 10.19 9.56 -0.34
CA ARG A 160 9.74 8.34 0.37
C ARG A 160 9.09 7.39 -0.63
N MET A 161 9.20 6.10 -0.36
CA MET A 161 8.46 5.06 -1.07
C MET A 161 7.85 4.06 -0.08
N PRO A 162 6.79 3.31 -0.45
CA PRO A 162 6.35 2.19 0.36
C PRO A 162 7.44 1.13 0.47
N VAL A 163 7.51 0.46 1.61
CA VAL A 163 8.30 -0.77 1.72
C VAL A 163 7.60 -1.85 0.94
N ILE A 164 8.21 -2.33 -0.13
CA ILE A 164 7.73 -3.46 -0.93
C ILE A 164 8.52 -4.68 -0.51
N LEU A 165 7.83 -5.72 -0.08
CA LEU A 165 8.46 -6.95 0.39
C LEU A 165 8.79 -7.87 -0.78
N LEU A 166 9.90 -8.58 -0.68
CA LEU A 166 10.18 -9.72 -1.54
C LEU A 166 9.23 -10.87 -1.20
N LYS A 167 8.79 -11.63 -2.19
CA LYS A 167 7.77 -12.68 -2.01
C LYS A 167 8.20 -13.77 -1.01
N GLU A 168 9.47 -14.11 -0.99
CA GLU A 168 10.06 -15.04 -0.04
C GLU A 168 9.99 -14.58 1.42
N ASN A 169 9.78 -13.30 1.66
CA ASN A 169 9.72 -12.71 3.00
C ASN A 169 8.28 -12.58 3.55
N TYR A 170 7.25 -12.95 2.78
CA TYR A 170 5.86 -12.73 3.20
C TYR A 170 5.48 -13.47 4.47
N ASP A 171 5.84 -14.74 4.57
CA ASP A 171 5.53 -15.57 5.73
C ASP A 171 6.27 -15.08 6.97
N GLU A 172 7.57 -14.76 6.84
CA GLU A 172 8.38 -14.20 7.92
C GLU A 172 7.87 -12.81 8.34
N TRP A 173 7.44 -11.97 7.38
CA TRP A 173 6.85 -10.68 7.69
C TRP A 173 5.57 -10.83 8.51
N LEU A 174 4.69 -11.76 8.17
CA LEU A 174 3.42 -11.95 8.87
C LEU A 174 3.61 -12.56 10.26
N SER A 175 4.45 -13.59 10.40
CA SER A 175 4.51 -14.47 11.59
C SER A 175 5.85 -14.43 12.33
N GLY A 176 6.93 -13.91 11.73
CA GLY A 176 8.25 -13.86 12.35
C GLY A 176 8.26 -13.01 13.61
N ASP A 177 9.11 -13.37 14.56
CA ASP A 177 9.28 -12.68 15.84
C ASP A 177 10.67 -12.03 16.02
N ASN A 178 11.60 -12.30 15.11
CA ASN A 178 12.93 -11.71 15.14
C ASN A 178 12.91 -10.27 14.62
N GLU A 179 12.92 -9.29 15.53
CA GLU A 179 12.90 -7.86 15.19
C GLU A 179 14.05 -7.43 14.26
N TYR A 180 15.21 -8.07 14.35
CA TYR A 180 16.34 -7.77 13.47
C TYR A 180 16.01 -8.16 12.02
N ASN A 181 15.53 -9.39 11.78
CA ASN A 181 15.13 -9.86 10.45
C ASN A 181 14.03 -8.99 9.86
N LEU A 182 13.01 -8.66 10.66
CA LEU A 182 11.91 -7.79 10.25
C LEU A 182 12.40 -6.40 9.86
N SER A 183 13.36 -5.84 10.60
CA SER A 183 13.93 -4.51 10.31
C SER A 183 14.75 -4.51 9.02
N GLU A 184 15.45 -5.60 8.71
CA GLU A 184 16.21 -5.76 7.48
C GLU A 184 15.34 -5.79 6.22
N MET A 185 14.07 -6.16 6.34
CA MET A 185 13.10 -6.12 5.24
C MET A 185 12.61 -4.71 4.91
N LEU A 186 12.85 -3.73 5.80
CA LEU A 186 12.34 -2.36 5.66
C LEU A 186 13.22 -1.48 4.76
N ARG A 187 13.70 -2.03 3.66
CA ARG A 187 14.60 -1.38 2.71
C ARG A 187 13.87 -0.88 1.46
N PRO A 188 14.44 0.08 0.73
CA PRO A 188 13.96 0.42 -0.60
C PRO A 188 13.99 -0.80 -1.52
N PHE A 189 12.92 -1.01 -2.28
CA PHE A 189 12.89 -2.06 -3.29
C PHE A 189 13.88 -1.73 -4.43
N PRO A 190 14.59 -2.75 -5.01
CA PRO A 190 15.54 -2.52 -6.10
C PRO A 190 14.91 -1.80 -7.29
N ASP A 191 15.57 -0.78 -7.81
CA ASP A 191 15.08 0.06 -8.90
C ASP A 191 14.93 -0.70 -10.23
N ASN A 192 15.80 -1.68 -10.52
CA ASN A 192 15.73 -2.52 -11.70
C ASN A 192 14.53 -3.48 -11.73
N GLY A 193 13.88 -3.72 -10.59
CA GLY A 193 12.66 -4.52 -10.47
C GLY A 193 11.38 -3.74 -10.74
N MET A 194 11.47 -2.43 -11.00
CA MET A 194 10.32 -1.53 -11.12
C MET A 194 10.34 -0.75 -12.43
N LYS A 195 9.14 -0.30 -12.84
CA LYS A 195 8.91 0.67 -13.92
C LYS A 195 8.11 1.85 -13.38
N VAL A 196 8.26 3.00 -14.02
CA VAL A 196 7.48 4.20 -13.72
C VAL A 196 7.03 4.87 -15.00
N TYR A 197 5.80 5.39 -15.00
CA TYR A 197 5.26 6.15 -16.12
C TYR A 197 4.27 7.20 -15.64
N LYS A 198 4.07 8.23 -16.45
CA LYS A 198 3.09 9.28 -16.20
C LYS A 198 1.68 8.73 -16.42
N VAL A 199 0.74 9.17 -15.59
CA VAL A 199 -0.69 8.85 -15.72
C VAL A 199 -1.52 10.13 -15.74
N SER A 200 -2.79 9.98 -16.09
CA SER A 200 -3.75 11.10 -16.11
C SER A 200 -3.93 11.70 -14.71
N ASP A 201 -4.10 13.02 -14.67
CA ASP A 201 -4.46 13.79 -13.47
C ASP A 201 -5.85 13.45 -12.92
N ARG A 202 -6.68 12.72 -13.67
CA ARG A 202 -7.94 12.16 -13.16
C ARG A 202 -7.78 11.32 -11.90
N VAL A 203 -6.59 10.72 -11.68
CA VAL A 203 -6.26 10.00 -10.45
C VAL A 203 -6.29 10.90 -9.19
N ASN A 204 -6.23 12.23 -9.34
CA ASN A 204 -6.32 13.17 -8.22
C ASN A 204 -7.68 13.09 -7.51
N SER A 205 -8.75 12.83 -8.27
CA SER A 205 -10.08 12.67 -7.70
C SER A 205 -10.24 11.27 -7.09
N VAL A 206 -10.56 11.20 -5.80
CA VAL A 206 -10.85 9.93 -5.11
C VAL A 206 -12.14 9.26 -5.60
N ASN A 207 -12.99 9.99 -6.32
CA ASN A 207 -14.22 9.47 -6.91
C ASN A 207 -13.98 8.82 -8.28
N SER A 208 -12.80 9.00 -8.88
CA SER A 208 -12.39 8.32 -10.10
C SER A 208 -11.80 6.97 -9.75
N ASP A 209 -12.36 5.88 -10.28
CA ASP A 209 -11.90 4.51 -10.02
C ASP A 209 -12.17 3.64 -11.26
N GLY A 210 -11.40 3.85 -12.32
CA GLY A 210 -11.56 3.18 -13.60
C GLY A 210 -10.26 2.82 -14.31
N PRO A 211 -10.30 1.91 -15.30
CA PRO A 211 -9.10 1.38 -15.98
C PRO A 211 -8.28 2.44 -16.72
N GLU A 212 -8.85 3.59 -17.04
CA GLU A 212 -8.12 4.69 -17.66
C GLU A 212 -7.04 5.30 -16.75
N LEU A 213 -7.17 5.13 -15.41
CA LEU A 213 -6.24 5.70 -14.43
C LEU A 213 -4.88 5.02 -14.41
N ILE A 214 -4.83 3.75 -14.84
CA ILE A 214 -3.59 2.96 -14.87
C ILE A 214 -2.88 3.00 -16.22
N ARG A 215 -3.47 3.65 -17.23
CA ARG A 215 -2.88 3.74 -18.56
C ARG A 215 -1.76 4.78 -18.61
N PRO A 216 -0.61 4.45 -19.24
CA PRO A 216 0.41 5.44 -19.51
C PRO A 216 -0.17 6.61 -20.32
N LEU A 217 0.21 7.84 -19.96
CA LEU A 217 -0.01 8.96 -20.86
C LEU A 217 0.90 8.76 -22.08
N VAL A 218 0.30 8.47 -23.22
CA VAL A 218 0.99 8.55 -24.48
C VAL A 218 1.35 10.02 -24.69
N ASN A 219 2.62 10.35 -24.85
CA ASN A 219 3.00 11.66 -25.37
C ASN A 219 2.25 11.81 -26.71
N GLN A 220 1.27 12.70 -26.78
CA GLN A 220 0.82 13.20 -28.06
C GLN A 220 2.08 13.87 -28.64
N ASP A 221 2.64 13.24 -29.67
CA ASP A 221 3.77 13.77 -30.39
C ASP A 221 3.46 15.20 -30.81
N LEU A 222 4.40 16.12 -30.49
CA LEU A 222 4.37 17.52 -30.89
C LEU A 222 4.50 17.70 -32.43
N PHE A 223 4.17 16.67 -33.23
CA PHE A 223 4.33 16.63 -34.68
C PHE A 223 3.03 16.32 -35.43
N SER A 224 1.89 16.82 -34.96
CA SER A 224 0.68 16.92 -35.80
C SER A 224 0.32 18.39 -36.06
N ASN A 225 1.26 19.10 -36.68
CA ASN A 225 1.00 20.30 -37.44
C ASN A 225 1.62 20.11 -38.82
N GLU A 226 0.85 19.58 -39.73
CA GLU A 226 0.86 19.91 -41.16
C GLU A 226 -0.60 19.93 -41.66
#